data_fb6be004cd8b3bf591c6ee9f2bc30fe8
#
_entry.id   fb6be004cd8b3bf591c6ee9f2bc30fe8
#
_cell.length_a   1.000
_cell.length_b   1.000
_cell.length_c   1.000
_cell.angle_alpha   90.00
_cell.angle_beta   90.00
_cell.angle_gamma   90.00
#
_symmetry.space_group_name_H-M   'P 1'
#
loop_
_entity.id
_entity.type
_entity.pdbx_description
1 polymer ?
#
loop_
_entity_poly.entity_id
_entity_poly.type
_entity_poly.pdbx_seq_one_letter_code
_entity_poly.pdbx_strand_id
1 'polypeptide(L)'
;MREHALQVAVAHMLHVVLDPQRTWFSAVDHGVGKLSKMTAGLMKARGVKRGLPDFIIMARSFPEEPIVLGLELKTDKGKLSSAQIEVKDEWLSMGHGIYVARSLEEVQEILEHCRIPMRTRMKFLEKAR
;
A
#
# COMPACT_ATOMS: atom_id res chain seq x y z
N MET A 1 10.79 13.17 3.38
CA MET A 1 11.14 12.12 2.42
C MET A 1 10.23 12.24 1.20
N ARG A 2 10.81 12.19 0.01
CA ARG A 2 10.02 12.20 -1.23
C ARG A 2 9.25 10.89 -1.38
N GLU A 3 8.13 10.93 -2.08
CA GLU A 3 7.24 9.78 -2.23
C GLU A 3 7.96 8.56 -2.82
N HIS A 4 8.79 8.76 -3.85
CA HIS A 4 9.58 7.67 -4.42
C HIS A 4 10.56 7.05 -3.40
N ALA A 5 11.26 7.87 -2.65
CA ALA A 5 12.18 7.38 -1.61
C ALA A 5 11.42 6.63 -0.51
N LEU A 6 10.24 7.12 -0.14
CA LEU A 6 9.37 6.43 0.82
C LEU A 6 8.95 5.07 0.27
N GLN A 7 8.57 5.01 -1.00
CA GLN A 7 8.16 3.75 -1.63
C GLN A 7 9.28 2.71 -1.61
N VAL A 8 10.50 3.11 -1.96
CA VAL A 8 11.68 2.21 -1.91
C VAL A 8 11.93 1.72 -0.49
N ALA A 9 11.86 2.62 0.49
CA ALA A 9 12.07 2.27 1.89
C ALA A 9 10.98 1.32 2.40
N VAL A 10 9.72 1.54 2.01
CA VAL A 10 8.61 0.65 2.38
C VAL A 10 8.78 -0.72 1.76
N ALA A 11 9.15 -0.80 0.49
CA ALA A 11 9.39 -2.09 -0.17
C ALA A 11 10.46 -2.89 0.58
N HIS A 12 11.56 -2.24 0.94
CA HIS A 12 12.62 -2.87 1.73
C HIS A 12 12.11 -3.33 3.09
N MET A 13 11.38 -2.47 3.78
CA MET A 13 10.79 -2.80 5.08
C MET A 13 9.87 -4.02 4.99
N LEU A 14 9.00 -4.08 3.98
CA LEU A 14 8.09 -5.21 3.81
C LEU A 14 8.85 -6.53 3.60
N HIS A 15 9.94 -6.51 2.85
CA HIS A 15 10.80 -7.69 2.69
C HIS A 15 11.42 -8.13 4.03
N VAL A 16 11.71 -7.20 4.91
CA VAL A 16 12.33 -7.49 6.21
C VAL A 16 11.31 -8.00 7.22
N VAL A 17 10.16 -7.34 7.34
CA VAL A 17 9.24 -7.57 8.46
C VAL A 17 8.17 -8.62 8.18
N LEU A 18 7.75 -8.82 6.93
CA LEU A 18 6.66 -9.76 6.64
C LEU A 18 7.12 -11.22 6.75
N ASP A 19 6.23 -12.07 7.25
CA ASP A 19 6.45 -13.51 7.24
C ASP A 19 6.27 -14.03 5.81
N PRO A 20 7.34 -14.48 5.13
CA PRO A 20 7.26 -14.83 3.72
C PRO A 20 6.45 -16.09 3.44
N GLN A 21 6.17 -16.90 4.46
CA GLN A 21 5.37 -18.11 4.29
C GLN A 21 3.87 -17.84 4.38
N ARG A 22 3.48 -16.70 4.92
CA ARG A 22 2.08 -16.36 5.14
C ARG A 22 1.66 -15.07 4.47
N THR A 23 2.57 -14.40 3.77
CA THR A 23 2.30 -13.11 3.13
C THR A 23 2.83 -13.08 1.71
N TRP A 24 2.21 -12.25 0.91
CA TRP A 24 2.67 -11.90 -0.43
C TRP A 24 2.42 -10.42 -0.63
N PHE A 25 3.33 -9.74 -1.28
CA PHE A 25 3.09 -8.34 -1.64
C PHE A 25 3.75 -8.00 -2.97
N SER A 26 3.23 -6.95 -3.58
CA SER A 26 3.87 -6.32 -4.73
C SER A 26 3.56 -4.84 -4.74
N ALA A 27 4.50 -4.05 -5.20
CA ALA A 27 4.19 -2.70 -5.64
C ALA A 27 3.31 -2.78 -6.88
N VAL A 28 2.49 -1.78 -7.08
CA VAL A 28 1.67 -1.62 -8.28
C VAL A 28 2.38 -0.62 -9.18
N ASP A 29 2.67 -1.01 -10.42
CA ASP A 29 3.30 -0.12 -11.38
C ASP A 29 2.24 0.81 -11.97
N HIS A 30 2.39 2.11 -11.70
CA HIS A 30 1.48 3.13 -12.22
C HIS A 30 1.96 3.74 -13.55
N GLY A 31 3.08 3.25 -14.08
CA GLY A 31 3.74 3.82 -15.24
C GLY A 31 4.62 5.02 -14.88
N VAL A 32 5.30 5.58 -15.87
CA VAL A 32 6.22 6.69 -15.67
C VAL A 32 5.67 7.96 -16.36
N GLY A 33 5.46 9.00 -15.56
CA GLY A 33 5.04 10.30 -16.04
C GLY A 33 3.57 10.38 -16.45
N LYS A 34 3.23 11.49 -17.11
CA LYS A 34 1.85 11.70 -17.61
C LYS A 34 1.60 10.85 -18.84
N LEU A 35 0.54 10.08 -18.80
CA LEU A 35 0.09 9.32 -19.97
C LEU A 35 -0.59 10.25 -20.95
N SER A 36 -0.38 10.03 -22.27
CA SER A 36 -1.18 10.68 -23.29
C SER A 36 -2.63 10.20 -23.19
N LYS A 37 -3.56 10.99 -23.74
CA LYS A 37 -4.98 10.60 -23.78
C LYS A 37 -5.18 9.26 -24.49
N MET A 38 -4.41 9.04 -25.57
CA MET A 38 -4.47 7.78 -26.31
C MET A 38 -4.02 6.61 -25.46
N THR A 39 -2.86 6.73 -24.79
CA THR A 39 -2.34 5.67 -23.93
C THR A 39 -3.28 5.40 -22.76
N ALA A 40 -3.80 6.45 -22.13
CA ALA A 40 -4.78 6.31 -21.03
C ALA A 40 -6.04 5.60 -21.50
N GLY A 41 -6.54 5.93 -22.69
CA GLY A 41 -7.70 5.27 -23.28
C GLY A 41 -7.46 3.79 -23.58
N LEU A 42 -6.27 3.46 -24.09
CA LEU A 42 -5.89 2.06 -24.33
C LEU A 42 -5.79 1.27 -23.01
N MET A 43 -5.19 1.86 -21.99
CA MET A 43 -5.09 1.22 -20.68
C MET A 43 -6.49 0.96 -20.09
N LYS A 44 -7.37 1.94 -20.18
CA LYS A 44 -8.74 1.79 -19.71
C LYS A 44 -9.48 0.68 -20.48
N ALA A 45 -9.31 0.61 -21.80
CA ALA A 45 -9.93 -0.42 -22.63
C ALA A 45 -9.41 -1.82 -22.26
N ARG A 46 -8.19 -1.91 -21.79
CA ARG A 46 -7.58 -3.16 -21.32
C ARG A 46 -7.94 -3.51 -19.87
N GLY A 47 -8.75 -2.68 -19.23
CA GLY A 47 -9.20 -2.93 -17.86
C GLY A 47 -8.32 -2.35 -16.77
N VAL A 48 -7.36 -1.51 -17.12
CA VAL A 48 -6.50 -0.86 -16.13
C VAL A 48 -7.27 0.27 -15.44
N LYS A 49 -7.30 0.24 -14.12
CA LYS A 49 -7.95 1.28 -13.32
C LYS A 49 -6.92 2.31 -12.83
N ARG A 50 -7.37 3.55 -12.73
CA ARG A 50 -6.60 4.63 -12.10
C ARG A 50 -6.87 4.60 -10.59
N GLY A 51 -5.94 5.13 -9.82
CA GLY A 51 -6.14 5.27 -8.38
C GLY A 51 -5.85 4.01 -7.57
N LEU A 52 -5.14 3.03 -8.14
CA LEU A 52 -4.73 1.85 -7.40
C LEU A 52 -3.74 2.22 -6.27
N PRO A 53 -3.72 1.45 -5.17
CA PRO A 53 -2.75 1.70 -4.11
C PRO A 53 -1.31 1.43 -4.59
N ASP A 54 -0.33 1.96 -3.86
CA ASP A 54 1.09 1.75 -4.20
C ASP A 54 1.54 0.32 -3.97
N PHE A 55 0.98 -0.36 -2.98
CA PHE A 55 1.26 -1.77 -2.69
C PHE A 55 -0.02 -2.53 -2.45
N ILE A 56 -0.02 -3.78 -2.88
CA ILE A 56 -1.05 -4.75 -2.51
C ILE A 56 -0.39 -5.82 -1.66
N ILE A 57 -0.96 -6.10 -0.51
CA ILE A 57 -0.48 -7.12 0.42
C ILE A 57 -1.59 -8.14 0.63
N MET A 58 -1.25 -9.42 0.42
CA MET A 58 -2.13 -10.53 0.74
C MET A 58 -1.50 -11.35 1.84
N ALA A 59 -2.32 -11.84 2.76
CA ALA A 59 -1.82 -12.60 3.90
C ALA A 59 -2.86 -13.64 4.35
N ARG A 60 -2.37 -14.63 5.10
CA ARG A 60 -3.22 -15.49 5.91
C ARG A 60 -2.88 -15.25 7.37
N SER A 61 -3.82 -14.65 8.09
CA SER A 61 -3.64 -14.42 9.52
C SER A 61 -3.87 -15.70 10.33
N PHE A 62 -3.60 -15.63 11.62
CA PHE A 62 -3.98 -16.70 12.55
C PHE A 62 -5.37 -16.39 13.15
N PRO A 63 -6.31 -17.38 13.18
CA PRO A 63 -6.18 -18.77 12.75
C PRO A 63 -6.32 -18.90 11.23
N GLU A 64 -6.42 -18.62 10.27
CA GLU A 64 -6.50 -18.91 8.83
C GLU A 64 -7.49 -18.01 8.09
N GLU A 65 -7.44 -16.70 8.38
CA GLU A 65 -8.26 -15.76 7.66
C GLU A 65 -7.48 -15.13 6.51
N PRO A 66 -8.01 -15.18 5.28
CA PRO A 66 -7.39 -14.45 4.17
C PRO A 66 -7.59 -12.95 4.34
N ILE A 67 -6.53 -12.18 4.12
CA ILE A 67 -6.54 -10.74 4.21
C ILE A 67 -5.96 -10.16 2.94
N VAL A 68 -6.61 -9.13 2.40
CA VAL A 68 -6.08 -8.31 1.30
C VAL A 68 -6.15 -6.87 1.74
N LEU A 69 -5.03 -6.17 1.66
CA LEU A 69 -5.02 -4.74 1.95
C LEU A 69 -4.15 -4.00 0.94
N GLY A 70 -4.44 -2.73 0.77
CA GLY A 70 -3.63 -1.82 -0.02
C GLY A 70 -2.95 -0.80 0.87
N LEU A 71 -1.74 -0.41 0.49
CA LEU A 71 -1.03 0.72 1.09
C LEU A 71 -0.92 1.82 0.06
N GLU A 72 -1.37 3.01 0.43
CA GLU A 72 -1.19 4.23 -0.36
C GLU A 72 -0.20 5.12 0.38
N LEU A 73 0.89 5.46 -0.27
CA LEU A 73 1.94 6.27 0.35
C LEU A 73 1.77 7.73 -0.04
N LYS A 74 1.83 8.60 0.93
CA LYS A 74 1.77 10.05 0.75
C LYS A 74 2.87 10.72 1.55
N THR A 75 3.39 11.83 1.03
CA THR A 75 4.23 12.73 1.81
C THR A 75 3.35 13.55 2.77
N ASP A 76 3.97 14.30 3.66
CA ASP A 76 3.27 15.01 4.75
C ASP A 76 2.07 15.85 4.29
N LYS A 77 2.14 16.44 3.10
CA LYS A 77 1.09 17.32 2.58
C LYS A 77 0.27 16.70 1.46
N GLY A 78 0.61 15.49 1.05
CA GLY A 78 -0.08 14.82 -0.04
C GLY A 78 -1.49 14.41 0.36
N LYS A 79 -2.43 14.53 -0.58
CA LYS A 79 -3.82 14.13 -0.39
C LYS A 79 -4.20 13.08 -1.43
N LEU A 80 -5.18 12.26 -1.12
CA LEU A 80 -5.70 11.32 -2.09
C LEU A 80 -6.37 12.06 -3.24
N SER A 81 -6.12 11.58 -4.46
CA SER A 81 -6.86 12.05 -5.64
C SER A 81 -8.29 11.51 -5.61
N SER A 82 -9.16 12.08 -6.44
CA SER A 82 -10.54 11.58 -6.57
C SER A 82 -10.56 10.13 -7.03
N ALA A 83 -9.68 9.73 -7.95
CA ALA A 83 -9.57 8.35 -8.40
C ALA A 83 -9.15 7.41 -7.26
N GLN A 84 -8.22 7.83 -6.42
CA GLN A 84 -7.77 7.04 -5.26
C GLN A 84 -8.89 6.89 -4.22
N ILE A 85 -9.65 7.94 -3.98
CA ILE A 85 -10.81 7.87 -3.06
C ILE A 85 -11.85 6.90 -3.59
N GLU A 86 -12.15 6.95 -4.89
CA GLU A 86 -13.10 6.06 -5.52
C GLU A 86 -12.69 4.59 -5.37
N VAL A 87 -11.44 4.26 -5.67
CA VAL A 87 -10.92 2.88 -5.52
C VAL A 87 -10.95 2.45 -4.07
N LYS A 88 -10.58 3.33 -3.15
CA LYS A 88 -10.62 3.04 -1.71
C LYS A 88 -12.03 2.70 -1.25
N ASP A 89 -13.04 3.46 -1.70
CA ASP A 89 -14.43 3.20 -1.37
C ASP A 89 -14.94 1.90 -1.99
N GLU A 90 -14.55 1.61 -3.24
CA GLU A 90 -14.89 0.35 -3.90
C GLU A 90 -14.31 -0.85 -3.14
N TRP A 91 -13.05 -0.77 -2.73
CA TRP A 91 -12.41 -1.84 -1.95
C TRP A 91 -13.13 -2.05 -0.61
N LEU A 92 -13.44 -0.94 0.07
CA LEU A 92 -14.13 -1.02 1.35
C LEU A 92 -15.50 -1.72 1.22
N SER A 93 -16.22 -1.45 0.14
CA SER A 93 -17.50 -2.11 -0.12
C SER A 93 -17.36 -3.63 -0.33
N MET A 94 -16.16 -4.08 -0.72
CA MET A 94 -15.84 -5.50 -0.89
C MET A 94 -15.25 -6.12 0.40
N GLY A 95 -15.11 -5.33 1.46
CA GLY A 95 -14.55 -5.80 2.73
C GLY A 95 -13.05 -5.66 2.84
N HIS A 96 -12.40 -4.88 1.97
CA HIS A 96 -10.95 -4.70 1.98
C HIS A 96 -10.57 -3.24 2.19
N GLY A 97 -9.54 -3.00 2.97
CA GLY A 97 -9.07 -1.65 3.26
C GLY A 97 -7.89 -1.22 2.40
N ILE A 98 -7.89 0.04 2.03
CA ILE A 98 -6.70 0.73 1.53
C ILE A 98 -6.33 1.75 2.59
N TYR A 99 -5.10 1.69 3.08
CA TYR A 99 -4.63 2.52 4.18
C TYR A 99 -3.58 3.50 3.69
N VAL A 100 -3.68 4.73 4.14
CA VAL A 100 -2.71 5.77 3.80
C VAL A 100 -1.61 5.78 4.84
N ALA A 101 -0.36 5.74 4.40
CA ALA A 101 0.80 5.82 5.27
C ALA A 101 1.74 6.92 4.79
N ARG A 102 2.30 7.65 5.74
CA ARG A 102 3.20 8.78 5.47
C ARG A 102 4.61 8.54 6.00
N SER A 103 4.82 7.41 6.67
CA SER A 103 6.10 7.03 7.26
C SER A 103 6.20 5.53 7.41
N LEU A 104 7.40 5.02 7.63
CA LEU A 104 7.63 3.60 7.93
C LEU A 104 6.93 3.19 9.22
N GLU A 105 6.91 4.07 10.21
CA GLU A 105 6.24 3.82 11.47
C GLU A 105 4.74 3.61 11.27
N GLU A 106 4.10 4.47 10.46
CA GLU A 106 2.69 4.31 10.13
C GLU A 106 2.41 3.02 9.36
N VAL A 107 3.31 2.61 8.47
CA VAL A 107 3.18 1.32 7.77
C VAL A 107 3.15 0.18 8.78
N GLN A 108 4.08 0.17 9.74
CA GLN A 108 4.10 -0.88 10.76
C GLN A 108 2.83 -0.89 11.61
N GLU A 109 2.32 0.27 12.00
CA GLU A 109 1.06 0.39 12.73
C GLU A 109 -0.11 -0.21 11.94
N ILE A 110 -0.15 0.04 10.63
CA ILE A 110 -1.18 -0.52 9.74
C ILE A 110 -1.07 -2.05 9.68
N LEU A 111 0.14 -2.58 9.52
CA LEU A 111 0.37 -4.02 9.47
C LEU A 111 -0.09 -4.69 10.77
N GLU A 112 0.19 -4.08 11.91
CA GLU A 112 -0.25 -4.58 13.21
C GLU A 112 -1.76 -4.50 13.36
N HIS A 113 -2.35 -3.38 12.98
CA HIS A 113 -3.81 -3.20 13.04
C HIS A 113 -4.54 -4.23 12.19
N CYS A 114 -4.02 -4.54 11.03
CA CYS A 114 -4.63 -5.49 10.10
C CYS A 114 -4.24 -6.95 10.41
N ARG A 115 -3.46 -7.19 11.46
CA ARG A 115 -3.02 -8.53 11.89
C ARG A 115 -2.24 -9.28 10.81
N ILE A 116 -1.44 -8.55 10.06
CA ILE A 116 -0.58 -9.15 9.04
C ILE A 116 0.55 -9.91 9.74
N PRO A 117 0.77 -11.19 9.39
CA PRO A 117 1.85 -11.96 10.01
C PRO A 117 3.22 -11.35 9.73
N MET A 118 3.95 -11.04 10.79
CA MET A 118 5.29 -10.45 10.72
C MET A 118 6.29 -11.34 11.45
N ARG A 119 7.45 -11.55 10.83
CA ARG A 119 8.55 -12.31 11.46
C ARG A 119 9.40 -11.46 12.37
N THR A 120 9.38 -10.15 12.18
CA THR A 120 10.09 -9.19 13.02
C THR A 120 9.41 -7.84 12.92
N ARG A 121 9.85 -6.91 13.75
CA ARG A 121 9.35 -5.54 13.74
C ARG A 121 10.52 -4.58 13.72
N MET A 122 10.34 -3.45 13.07
CA MET A 122 11.31 -2.37 13.12
C MET A 122 11.18 -1.62 14.44
N LYS A 123 12.31 -1.16 14.95
CA LYS A 123 12.34 -0.30 16.13
C LYS A 123 12.50 1.14 15.67
N PHE A 124 11.65 2.00 16.17
CA PHE A 124 11.69 3.42 15.88
C PHE A 124 12.13 4.16 17.15
N LEU A 125 12.90 5.24 16.95
CA LEU A 125 13.31 6.08 18.06
C LEU A 125 12.08 6.80 18.63
N GLU A 126 12.00 6.87 19.95
CA GLU A 126 10.97 7.65 20.59
C GLU A 126 11.20 9.14 20.28
N LYS A 127 10.12 9.83 19.92
CA LYS A 127 10.21 11.27 19.71
C LYS A 127 10.43 11.95 21.04
N ALA A 128 11.36 12.89 21.11
CA ALA A 128 11.55 13.74 22.26
C ALA A 128 10.25 14.52 22.51
N ARG A 129 9.82 14.53 23.76
CA ARG A 129 8.62 15.26 24.18
C ARG A 129 9.01 16.71 24.52
#